data_38ad30a0402e9dc139abf9aa9ce04e64
#
_entry.id   38ad30a0402e9dc139abf9aa9ce04e64
#
_cell.length_a   1.000
_cell.length_b   1.000
_cell.length_c   1.000
_cell.angle_alpha   90.00
_cell.angle_beta   90.00
_cell.angle_gamma   90.00
#
_symmetry.space_group_name_H-M   'P 1'
#
loop_
_entity.id
_entity.type
_entity.pdbx_description
1 polymer ?
#
loop_
_entity_poly.entity_id
_entity_poly.type
_entity_poly.pdbx_seq_one_letter_code
_entity_poly.pdbx_strand_id
1 'polypeptide(L)'
;MAEQIYTIPVNDAFDSECECPMCQMQRELERNAIEYTMGPSYMEDDNRAMTDKLGFCSHHLRLLYQEKNRLGLALMMNTHMNKTIKDMKELAAKGPAAKAGLFGKSTPNAPIVDYIESMEKSCFICGRIDNMFVRYVDTIFHMWKKDTEFREKFADSRGFCTYHYG
;
A
#
# COMPACT_ATOMS: atom_id res chain seq x y z
N MET A 1 -13.15 20.24 -7.18
CA MET A 1 -13.96 19.61 -6.11
C MET A 1 -13.31 18.37 -5.51
N ALA A 2 -12.51 17.57 -6.23
CA ALA A 2 -11.77 16.43 -5.64
C ALA A 2 -10.71 16.84 -4.61
N GLU A 3 -10.21 18.08 -4.69
CA GLU A 3 -9.17 18.62 -3.82
C GLU A 3 -9.62 18.86 -2.38
N GLN A 4 -10.91 19.06 -2.13
CA GLN A 4 -11.41 19.36 -0.78
C GLN A 4 -11.46 18.14 0.15
N ILE A 5 -11.55 16.92 -0.38
CA ILE A 5 -11.67 15.69 0.43
C ILE A 5 -10.39 15.42 1.23
N TYR A 6 -9.23 15.77 0.67
CA TYR A 6 -7.94 15.50 1.29
C TYR A 6 -7.40 16.64 2.15
N THR A 7 -8.05 17.81 2.15
CA THR A 7 -7.61 18.98 2.95
C THR A 7 -7.77 18.73 4.46
N ILE A 8 -8.82 18.02 4.88
CA ILE A 8 -9.07 17.73 6.29
C ILE A 8 -7.93 16.90 6.89
N PRO A 9 -7.61 15.68 6.40
CA PRO A 9 -6.54 14.88 6.99
C PRO A 9 -5.15 15.53 6.88
N VAL A 10 -4.93 16.36 5.86
CA VAL A 10 -3.69 17.15 5.77
C VAL A 10 -3.65 18.20 6.85
N ASN A 11 -4.70 19.02 7.05
CA ASN A 11 -4.78 20.00 8.11
C ASN A 11 -4.62 19.35 9.49
N ASP A 12 -5.34 18.25 9.76
CA ASP A 12 -5.28 17.54 11.04
C ASP A 12 -3.85 17.08 11.37
N ALA A 13 -3.10 16.64 10.35
CA ALA A 13 -1.72 16.22 10.54
C ALA A 13 -0.78 17.40 10.87
N PHE A 14 -1.00 18.59 10.27
CA PHE A 14 -0.21 19.79 10.54
C PHE A 14 -0.65 20.48 11.83
N ASP A 15 -1.89 20.29 12.29
CA ASP A 15 -2.38 20.79 13.59
C ASP A 15 -1.95 19.90 14.76
N SER A 16 -1.48 18.68 14.49
CA SER A 16 -1.03 17.77 15.53
C SER A 16 0.36 18.14 16.05
N GLU A 17 0.58 18.00 17.38
CA GLU A 17 1.90 18.18 17.99
C GLU A 17 2.82 16.99 17.66
N CYS A 18 3.18 16.82 16.39
CA CYS A 18 4.06 15.74 15.93
C CYS A 18 5.37 16.29 15.36
N GLU A 19 6.41 15.46 15.33
CA GLU A 19 7.70 15.85 14.75
C GLU A 19 7.68 15.89 13.22
N CYS A 20 6.76 15.15 12.58
CA CYS A 20 6.67 15.07 11.14
C CYS A 20 5.21 14.80 10.72
N PRO A 21 4.52 15.78 10.12
CA PRO A 21 3.14 15.61 9.64
C PRO A 21 2.99 14.48 8.63
N MET A 22 4.01 14.23 7.81
CA MET A 22 4.01 13.13 6.84
C MET A 22 3.95 11.75 7.54
N CYS A 23 4.73 11.56 8.60
CA CYS A 23 4.66 10.34 9.42
C CYS A 23 3.29 10.20 10.09
N GLN A 24 2.69 11.29 10.54
CA GLN A 24 1.35 11.27 11.12
C GLN A 24 0.30 10.81 10.09
N MET A 25 0.33 11.40 8.88
CA MET A 25 -0.56 10.98 7.79
C MET A 25 -0.38 9.53 7.41
N GLN A 26 0.85 9.02 7.32
CA GLN A 26 1.10 7.61 7.02
C GLN A 26 0.52 6.68 8.10
N ARG A 27 0.70 7.00 9.38
CA ARG A 27 0.12 6.20 10.48
C ARG A 27 -1.40 6.16 10.43
N GLU A 28 -2.04 7.29 10.13
CA GLU A 28 -3.50 7.37 10.00
C GLU A 28 -3.99 6.57 8.78
N LEU A 29 -3.28 6.65 7.65
CA LEU A 29 -3.59 5.86 6.46
C LEU A 29 -3.44 4.36 6.71
N GLU A 30 -2.40 3.94 7.43
CA GLU A 30 -2.18 2.55 7.81
C GLU A 30 -3.32 2.04 8.70
N ARG A 31 -3.66 2.79 9.76
CA ARG A 31 -4.78 2.45 10.65
C ARG A 31 -6.09 2.32 9.87
N ASN A 32 -6.42 3.31 9.05
CA ASN A 32 -7.64 3.31 8.25
C ASN A 32 -7.67 2.16 7.23
N ALA A 33 -6.54 1.83 6.61
CA ALA A 33 -6.43 0.71 5.68
C ALA A 33 -6.64 -0.64 6.36
N ILE A 34 -6.12 -0.80 7.59
CA ILE A 34 -6.32 -2.01 8.40
C ILE A 34 -7.78 -2.13 8.84
N GLU A 35 -8.36 -1.07 9.41
CA GLU A 35 -9.75 -1.04 9.83
C GLU A 35 -10.71 -1.34 8.66
N TYR A 36 -10.46 -0.72 7.50
CA TYR A 36 -11.21 -0.99 6.28
C TYR A 36 -11.12 -2.47 5.87
N THR A 37 -9.92 -3.02 5.83
CA THR A 37 -9.66 -4.39 5.37
C THR A 37 -10.28 -5.43 6.31
N MET A 38 -10.26 -5.15 7.62
CA MET A 38 -10.83 -6.05 8.64
C MET A 38 -12.31 -5.77 8.95
N GLY A 39 -12.86 -4.69 8.39
CA GLY A 39 -14.28 -4.36 8.40
C GLY A 39 -15.09 -5.19 7.39
N PRO A 40 -16.32 -4.81 7.07
CA PRO A 40 -17.21 -5.54 6.14
C PRO A 40 -16.62 -5.74 4.74
N SER A 41 -15.66 -4.93 4.33
CA SER A 41 -15.05 -4.94 3.00
C SER A 41 -14.37 -6.27 2.63
N TYR A 42 -13.98 -7.10 3.60
CA TYR A 42 -13.44 -8.44 3.30
C TYR A 42 -14.46 -9.37 2.62
N MET A 43 -15.75 -9.01 2.62
CA MET A 43 -16.82 -9.74 1.93
C MET A 43 -17.06 -9.23 0.50
N GLU A 44 -16.53 -8.08 0.14
CA GLU A 44 -16.72 -7.46 -1.17
C GLU A 44 -15.84 -8.14 -2.24
N ASP A 45 -16.42 -8.49 -3.38
CA ASP A 45 -15.74 -9.22 -4.44
C ASP A 45 -14.48 -8.51 -4.96
N ASP A 46 -14.55 -7.19 -5.15
CA ASP A 46 -13.42 -6.39 -5.62
C ASP A 46 -12.26 -6.40 -4.62
N ASN A 47 -12.55 -6.26 -3.33
CA ASN A 47 -11.53 -6.34 -2.28
C ASN A 47 -10.94 -7.74 -2.18
N ARG A 48 -11.77 -8.77 -2.31
CA ARG A 48 -11.31 -10.16 -2.34
C ARG A 48 -10.39 -10.41 -3.51
N ALA A 49 -10.77 -9.98 -4.71
CA ALA A 49 -9.93 -10.13 -5.90
C ALA A 49 -8.56 -9.45 -5.73
N MET A 50 -8.54 -8.27 -5.11
CA MET A 50 -7.30 -7.54 -4.86
C MET A 50 -6.44 -8.17 -3.76
N THR A 51 -7.04 -8.61 -2.65
CA THR A 51 -6.31 -9.31 -1.58
C THR A 51 -5.79 -10.66 -2.03
N ASP A 52 -6.54 -11.39 -2.87
CA ASP A 52 -6.12 -12.66 -3.49
C ASP A 52 -4.91 -12.47 -4.41
N LYS A 53 -4.86 -11.35 -5.11
CA LYS A 53 -3.77 -11.03 -6.05
C LYS A 53 -2.51 -10.54 -5.33
N LEU A 54 -2.65 -9.62 -4.37
CA LEU A 54 -1.53 -8.87 -3.79
C LEU A 54 -1.02 -9.47 -2.48
N GLY A 55 -1.87 -10.17 -1.74
CA GLY A 55 -1.54 -10.67 -0.40
C GLY A 55 -1.20 -9.54 0.58
N PHE A 56 -0.43 -9.87 1.59
CA PHE A 56 0.00 -8.96 2.65
C PHE A 56 1.47 -9.16 2.98
N CYS A 57 2.22 -8.08 3.17
CA CYS A 57 3.59 -8.19 3.69
C CYS A 57 3.59 -8.63 5.17
N SER A 58 4.73 -9.06 5.66
CA SER A 58 4.88 -9.57 7.03
C SER A 58 4.48 -8.56 8.11
N HIS A 59 4.74 -7.27 7.87
CA HIS A 59 4.35 -6.19 8.78
C HIS A 59 2.83 -6.08 8.87
N HIS A 60 2.15 -5.89 7.75
CA HIS A 60 0.69 -5.72 7.73
C HIS A 60 -0.06 -6.99 8.12
N LEU A 61 0.47 -8.18 7.80
CA LEU A 61 -0.14 -9.43 8.25
C LEU A 61 -0.18 -9.53 9.79
N ARG A 62 0.88 -9.05 10.47
CA ARG A 62 0.89 -9.01 11.95
C ARG A 62 -0.14 -8.03 12.50
N LEU A 63 -0.27 -6.84 11.89
CA LEU A 63 -1.26 -5.85 12.32
C LEU A 63 -2.69 -6.37 12.09
N LEU A 64 -2.98 -6.94 10.92
CA LEU A 64 -4.28 -7.56 10.63
C LEU A 64 -4.59 -8.72 11.62
N TYR A 65 -3.57 -9.49 12.02
CA TYR A 65 -3.75 -10.57 13.01
C TYR A 65 -4.08 -10.05 14.42
N GLN A 66 -3.68 -8.84 14.77
CA GLN A 66 -4.03 -8.20 16.05
C GLN A 66 -5.49 -7.75 16.10
N GLU A 67 -6.12 -7.56 14.96
CA GLU A 67 -7.53 -7.20 14.85
C GLU A 67 -8.45 -8.36 15.31
N LYS A 68 -9.67 -8.01 15.71
CA LYS A 68 -10.63 -9.00 16.27
C LYS A 68 -11.23 -9.93 15.23
N ASN A 69 -11.27 -9.53 13.94
CA ASN A 69 -11.92 -10.30 12.86
C ASN A 69 -11.01 -11.42 12.32
N ARG A 70 -10.74 -12.42 13.14
CA ARG A 70 -9.92 -13.59 12.78
C ARG A 70 -10.49 -14.40 11.62
N LEU A 71 -11.81 -14.49 11.53
CA LEU A 71 -12.47 -15.19 10.43
C LEU A 71 -12.25 -14.48 9.10
N GLY A 72 -12.42 -13.16 9.06
CA GLY A 72 -12.18 -12.37 7.84
C GLY A 72 -10.75 -12.54 7.34
N LEU A 73 -9.75 -12.45 8.23
CA LEU A 73 -8.35 -12.68 7.89
C LEU A 73 -8.11 -14.10 7.35
N ALA A 74 -8.66 -15.12 8.04
CA ALA A 74 -8.50 -16.51 7.60
C ALA A 74 -9.09 -16.76 6.21
N LEU A 75 -10.25 -16.17 5.91
CA LEU A 75 -10.87 -16.27 4.59
C LEU A 75 -10.03 -15.59 3.50
N MET A 76 -9.52 -14.38 3.73
CA MET A 76 -8.64 -13.69 2.79
C MET A 76 -7.35 -14.48 2.55
N MET A 77 -6.71 -14.96 3.61
CA MET A 77 -5.49 -15.75 3.49
C MET A 77 -5.72 -17.08 2.76
N ASN A 78 -6.83 -17.76 3.03
CA ASN A 78 -7.15 -19.03 2.37
C ASN A 78 -7.29 -18.86 0.85
N THR A 79 -8.01 -17.83 0.40
CA THR A 79 -8.19 -17.60 -1.04
C THR A 79 -6.92 -17.07 -1.71
N HIS A 80 -6.15 -16.21 -1.04
CA HIS A 80 -4.84 -15.78 -1.52
C HIS A 80 -3.88 -16.96 -1.70
N MET A 81 -3.76 -17.84 -0.71
CA MET A 81 -2.89 -19.02 -0.78
C MET A 81 -3.33 -19.98 -1.88
N ASN A 82 -4.62 -20.23 -2.01
CA ASN A 82 -5.15 -21.10 -3.07
C ASN A 82 -4.85 -20.53 -4.47
N LYS A 83 -5.03 -19.21 -4.65
CA LYS A 83 -4.66 -18.55 -5.89
C LYS A 83 -3.16 -18.66 -6.16
N THR A 84 -2.33 -18.36 -5.19
CA THR A 84 -0.86 -18.44 -5.30
C THR A 84 -0.41 -19.84 -5.69
N ILE A 85 -0.94 -20.87 -5.03
CA ILE A 85 -0.63 -22.28 -5.36
C ILE A 85 -1.03 -22.62 -6.78
N LYS A 86 -2.20 -22.15 -7.23
CA LYS A 86 -2.67 -22.36 -8.60
C LYS A 86 -1.74 -21.69 -9.61
N ASP A 87 -1.46 -20.42 -9.42
CA ASP A 87 -0.60 -19.63 -10.32
C ASP A 87 0.81 -20.24 -10.41
N MET A 88 1.41 -20.64 -9.27
CA MET A 88 2.72 -21.28 -9.23
C MET A 88 2.72 -22.64 -9.98
N LYS A 89 1.68 -23.45 -9.83
CA LYS A 89 1.55 -24.72 -10.58
C LYS A 89 1.47 -24.48 -12.08
N GLU A 90 0.68 -23.50 -12.51
CA GLU A 90 0.54 -23.14 -13.93
C GLU A 90 1.87 -22.61 -14.51
N LEU A 91 2.61 -21.79 -13.75
CA LEU A 91 3.90 -21.27 -14.18
C LEU A 91 4.97 -22.35 -14.22
N ALA A 92 5.02 -23.24 -13.23
CA ALA A 92 5.93 -24.38 -13.22
C ALA A 92 5.69 -25.33 -14.41
N ALA A 93 4.44 -25.54 -14.80
CA ALA A 93 4.09 -26.37 -15.94
C ALA A 93 4.54 -25.77 -17.29
N LYS A 94 4.72 -24.45 -17.39
CA LYS A 94 5.24 -23.77 -18.61
C LYS A 94 6.73 -23.99 -18.83
N GLY A 95 7.45 -24.50 -17.82
CA GLY A 95 8.89 -24.76 -17.91
C GLY A 95 9.77 -23.49 -17.86
N PRO A 96 11.07 -23.64 -18.00
CA PRO A 96 12.00 -22.51 -18.02
C PRO A 96 11.75 -21.62 -19.24
N ALA A 97 12.02 -20.31 -19.09
CA ALA A 97 11.95 -19.39 -20.22
C ALA A 97 12.78 -19.88 -21.40
N ALA A 98 12.27 -19.70 -22.61
CA ALA A 98 13.00 -20.07 -23.82
C ALA A 98 14.38 -19.38 -23.81
N LYS A 99 15.44 -20.15 -24.12
CA LYS A 99 16.80 -19.61 -24.21
C LYS A 99 16.78 -18.44 -25.19
N ALA A 100 17.25 -17.27 -24.77
CA ALA A 100 17.47 -16.16 -25.66
C ALA A 100 18.39 -16.62 -26.80
N GLY A 101 18.03 -16.28 -28.05
CA GLY A 101 18.81 -16.64 -29.23
C GLY A 101 20.26 -16.12 -29.11
N LEU A 102 21.13 -16.58 -30.01
CA LEU A 102 22.61 -16.44 -30.00
C LEU A 102 23.18 -15.04 -29.72
N PHE A 103 22.37 -13.99 -29.68
CA PHE A 103 22.75 -12.58 -29.44
C PHE A 103 22.01 -11.89 -28.28
N GLY A 104 21.29 -12.61 -27.44
CA GLY A 104 20.54 -12.03 -26.32
C GLY A 104 21.38 -11.78 -25.06
N LYS A 105 21.42 -10.57 -24.58
CA LYS A 105 22.24 -10.06 -23.45
C LYS A 105 21.73 -10.40 -22.03
N SER A 106 20.77 -11.23 -21.85
CA SER A 106 20.42 -11.84 -20.54
C SER A 106 19.52 -13.06 -20.76
N THR A 107 19.71 -14.12 -20.00
CA THR A 107 18.71 -15.18 -19.87
C THR A 107 17.54 -14.57 -19.10
N PRO A 108 16.34 -14.45 -19.69
CA PRO A 108 15.18 -14.02 -18.93
C PRO A 108 14.96 -15.00 -17.77
N ASN A 109 14.61 -14.48 -16.59
CA ASN A 109 14.25 -15.30 -15.46
C ASN A 109 13.11 -16.27 -15.85
N ALA A 110 13.08 -17.44 -15.24
CA ALA A 110 11.90 -18.29 -15.40
C ALA A 110 10.66 -17.54 -14.90
N PRO A 111 9.51 -17.60 -15.60
CA PRO A 111 8.30 -16.85 -15.22
C PRO A 111 7.86 -17.05 -13.77
N ILE A 112 8.16 -18.21 -13.18
CA ILE A 112 7.90 -18.49 -11.76
C ILE A 112 8.79 -17.63 -10.83
N VAL A 113 10.02 -17.33 -11.22
CA VAL A 113 10.93 -16.49 -10.44
C VAL A 113 10.41 -15.04 -10.42
N ASP A 114 10.05 -14.51 -11.59
CA ASP A 114 9.46 -13.17 -11.70
C ASP A 114 8.16 -13.05 -10.89
N TYR A 115 7.36 -14.10 -10.88
CA TYR A 115 6.13 -14.17 -10.08
C TYR A 115 6.45 -14.11 -8.58
N ILE A 116 7.39 -14.93 -8.10
CA ILE A 116 7.80 -14.95 -6.68
C ILE A 116 8.35 -13.58 -6.28
N GLU A 117 9.25 -13.00 -7.06
CA GLU A 117 9.81 -11.66 -6.78
C GLU A 117 8.74 -10.57 -6.77
N SER A 118 7.71 -10.67 -7.62
CA SER A 118 6.58 -9.75 -7.61
C SER A 118 5.73 -9.88 -6.36
N MET A 119 5.52 -11.12 -5.89
CA MET A 119 4.77 -11.41 -4.66
C MET A 119 5.48 -10.90 -3.41
N GLU A 120 6.80 -11.01 -3.33
CA GLU A 120 7.60 -10.49 -2.20
C GLU A 120 7.49 -8.97 -2.05
N LYS A 121 7.26 -8.26 -3.15
CA LYS A 121 7.13 -6.79 -3.18
C LYS A 121 5.68 -6.32 -3.09
N SER A 122 4.71 -7.23 -3.14
CA SER A 122 3.30 -6.89 -3.16
C SER A 122 2.69 -6.88 -1.76
N CYS A 123 1.78 -5.93 -1.53
CA CYS A 123 0.95 -5.90 -0.33
C CYS A 123 -0.27 -5.01 -0.59
N PHE A 124 -1.46 -5.53 -0.34
CA PHE A 124 -2.72 -4.79 -0.50
C PHE A 124 -2.76 -3.52 0.34
N ILE A 125 -2.31 -3.58 1.60
CA ILE A 125 -2.29 -2.44 2.52
C ILE A 125 -1.27 -1.40 2.08
N CYS A 126 -0.01 -1.81 1.76
CA CYS A 126 1.01 -0.87 1.26
C CYS A 126 0.50 -0.10 0.04
N GLY A 127 -0.06 -0.81 -0.94
CA GLY A 127 -0.57 -0.17 -2.16
C GLY A 127 -1.70 0.83 -1.90
N ARG A 128 -2.57 0.59 -0.91
CA ARG A 128 -3.60 1.56 -0.50
C ARG A 128 -3.00 2.79 0.16
N ILE A 129 -2.02 2.60 1.06
CA ILE A 129 -1.32 3.70 1.73
C ILE A 129 -0.62 4.56 0.69
N ASP A 130 0.21 3.96 -0.16
CA ASP A 130 1.00 4.67 -1.16
C ASP A 130 0.13 5.49 -2.12
N ASN A 131 -0.94 4.89 -2.64
CA ASN A 131 -1.88 5.55 -3.53
C ASN A 131 -2.58 6.77 -2.88
N MET A 132 -2.88 6.69 -1.60
CA MET A 132 -3.52 7.79 -0.87
C MET A 132 -2.51 8.84 -0.43
N PHE A 133 -1.33 8.41 0.00
CA PHE A 133 -0.26 9.27 0.47
C PHE A 133 0.22 10.24 -0.62
N VAL A 134 0.38 9.78 -1.86
CA VAL A 134 0.71 10.66 -3.00
C VAL A 134 -0.32 11.77 -3.15
N ARG A 135 -1.61 11.49 -2.99
CA ARG A 135 -2.68 12.51 -3.06
C ARG A 135 -2.62 13.51 -1.92
N TYR A 136 -2.20 13.06 -0.72
CA TYR A 136 -1.99 13.96 0.42
C TYR A 136 -0.81 14.91 0.16
N VAL A 137 0.29 14.38 -0.40
CA VAL A 137 1.45 15.20 -0.80
C VAL A 137 1.05 16.23 -1.84
N ASP A 138 0.32 15.85 -2.89
CA ASP A 138 -0.20 16.78 -3.89
C ASP A 138 -1.10 17.86 -3.26
N THR A 139 -1.92 17.47 -2.28
CA THR A 139 -2.79 18.40 -1.55
C THR A 139 -2.00 19.39 -0.71
N ILE A 140 -0.93 18.96 -0.04
CA ILE A 140 -0.02 19.86 0.70
C ILE A 140 0.51 20.96 -0.22
N PHE A 141 1.06 20.59 -1.38
CA PHE A 141 1.60 21.55 -2.34
C PHE A 141 0.52 22.48 -2.92
N HIS A 142 -0.68 21.95 -3.13
CA HIS A 142 -1.80 22.75 -3.58
C HIS A 142 -2.22 23.79 -2.54
N MET A 143 -2.40 23.38 -1.29
CA MET A 143 -2.76 24.26 -0.17
C MET A 143 -1.66 25.28 0.08
N TRP A 144 -0.39 24.86 0.08
CA TRP A 144 0.74 25.78 0.26
C TRP A 144 0.77 26.90 -0.80
N LYS A 145 0.35 26.62 -2.05
CA LYS A 145 0.29 27.63 -3.12
C LYS A 145 -0.87 28.58 -2.97
N LYS A 146 -2.02 28.13 -2.48
CA LYS A 146 -3.29 28.87 -2.56
C LYS A 146 -3.82 29.37 -1.23
N ASP A 147 -3.41 28.77 -0.14
CA ASP A 147 -3.92 29.03 1.21
C ASP A 147 -2.84 29.67 2.09
N THR A 148 -3.09 30.93 2.49
CA THR A 148 -2.15 31.69 3.31
C THR A 148 -2.11 31.15 4.74
N GLU A 149 -3.25 30.74 5.30
CA GLU A 149 -3.34 30.16 6.64
C GLU A 149 -2.57 28.85 6.70
N PHE A 150 -2.71 28.00 5.67
CA PHE A 150 -1.94 26.76 5.59
C PHE A 150 -0.43 27.01 5.46
N ARG A 151 0.00 28.08 4.77
CA ARG A 151 1.44 28.44 4.72
C ARG A 151 2.02 28.78 6.08
N GLU A 152 1.26 29.51 6.90
CA GLU A 152 1.66 29.82 8.28
C GLU A 152 1.75 28.53 9.10
N LYS A 153 0.73 27.69 9.05
CA LYS A 153 0.71 26.36 9.69
C LYS A 153 1.88 25.46 9.26
N PHE A 154 2.20 25.46 7.97
CA PHE A 154 3.34 24.72 7.43
C PHE A 154 4.67 25.25 7.99
N ALA A 155 4.84 26.58 8.06
CA ALA A 155 6.05 27.21 8.59
C ALA A 155 6.22 26.99 10.11
N ASP A 156 5.12 26.92 10.86
CA ASP A 156 5.11 26.66 12.31
C ASP A 156 5.28 25.18 12.67
N SER A 157 5.17 24.28 11.69
CA SER A 157 5.38 22.86 11.92
C SER A 157 6.83 22.56 12.32
N ARG A 158 7.05 21.44 13.02
CA ARG A 158 8.42 21.00 13.39
C ARG A 158 9.23 20.50 12.19
N GLY A 159 8.67 20.57 10.97
CA GLY A 159 9.29 20.12 9.74
C GLY A 159 9.08 18.62 9.46
N PHE A 160 10.05 18.02 8.79
CA PHE A 160 9.94 16.64 8.30
C PHE A 160 11.12 15.81 8.82
N CYS A 161 10.86 14.52 9.08
CA CYS A 161 11.93 13.59 9.42
C CYS A 161 12.85 13.34 8.21
N THR A 162 14.03 12.79 8.44
CA THR A 162 15.03 12.52 7.38
C THR A 162 14.49 11.65 6.25
N TYR A 163 13.58 10.74 6.54
CA TYR A 163 12.94 9.88 5.53
C TYR A 163 12.01 10.67 4.59
N HIS A 164 11.31 11.68 5.10
CA HIS A 164 10.35 12.48 4.31
C HIS A 164 10.93 13.80 3.79
N TYR A 165 12.16 14.13 4.15
CA TYR A 165 12.84 15.33 3.67
C TYR A 165 13.58 15.10 2.35
N GLY A 166 14.04 13.92 2.08
CA GLY A 166 14.85 13.56 0.92
C GLY A 166 14.30 12.46 0.10
#